data_05980e51810d0d3e90a75c4329364a52
#
_entry.id   05980e51810d0d3e90a75c4329364a52
#
_cell.length_a   1.000
_cell.length_b   1.000
_cell.length_c   1.000
_cell.angle_alpha   90.00
_cell.angle_beta   90.00
_cell.angle_gamma   90.00
#
_symmetry.space_group_name_H-M   'P 1'
#
loop_
_entity.id
_entity.type
_entity.pdbx_description
1 polymer ?
#
loop_
_entity_poly.entity_id
_entity_poly.type
_entity_poly.pdbx_seq_one_letter_code
_entity_poly.pdbx_strand_id
1 'polypeptide(L)'
;MMKRKSLLLIVMMFALASLSTINAQEKKKLIGDYLSISGWMNIQYDYESQLQNDRATLDQINTFNVRRARLDVKGSITKNVEFRVQGDFAGTPKLVDGFVKVKLHKSFNIQAGQFKIPFTFENPQSPLTLEGIEYAQVISKLSGYSDMSGVKTYSGGRDVGLMIYGNFFKFERNGKEIPILTYKLGVFNGNGMNNKDANLLKDIAGSIEVCPGVEGLMLAASYYGGNYNLAAANKKDANRDRLTFGGKYENGRLTVRSEYIIGQTEMAKEGEAYNLESDGFYVSAGYWFNIKEQRIRPVARYDFFRQDIHDHELNSTYYMVGVDWWPYKNLRLLVNYTMKDKPGFDNMGNLWQAQLSVKF
;
A
#
# COMPACT_ATOMS: atom_id res chain seq x y z
N MET A 1 12.88 -6.04 -35.31
CA MET A 1 12.15 -4.82 -34.86
C MET A 1 12.27 -4.72 -33.32
N MET A 2 13.34 -4.08 -32.84
CA MET A 2 13.55 -3.86 -31.40
C MET A 2 12.44 -2.96 -30.85
N LYS A 3 11.69 -3.48 -29.87
CA LYS A 3 10.50 -2.80 -29.34
C LYS A 3 10.90 -1.50 -28.65
N ARG A 4 10.26 -0.39 -28.99
CA ARG A 4 10.46 0.99 -28.43
C ARG A 4 10.64 1.09 -26.91
N LYS A 5 10.27 0.05 -26.13
CA LYS A 5 10.38 -0.03 -24.67
C LYS A 5 11.83 -0.29 -24.18
N SER A 6 12.65 -1.01 -24.94
CA SER A 6 14.07 -1.24 -24.62
C SER A 6 14.92 0.01 -24.88
N LEU A 7 14.50 0.86 -25.82
CA LEU A 7 15.19 2.11 -26.13
C LEU A 7 15.07 3.14 -24.99
N LEU A 8 13.91 3.18 -24.30
CA LEU A 8 13.70 4.10 -23.17
C LEU A 8 14.58 3.73 -21.96
N LEU A 9 14.75 2.43 -21.70
CA LEU A 9 15.62 1.96 -20.62
C LEU A 9 17.09 2.25 -20.90
N ILE A 10 17.52 2.05 -22.16
CA ILE A 10 18.89 2.34 -22.61
C ILE A 10 19.14 3.85 -22.59
N VAL A 11 18.18 4.67 -23.02
CA VAL A 11 18.29 6.14 -22.96
C VAL A 11 18.36 6.64 -21.51
N MET A 12 17.60 6.02 -20.59
CA MET A 12 17.66 6.36 -19.16
C MET A 12 18.97 5.92 -18.50
N MET A 13 19.53 4.78 -18.89
CA MET A 13 20.89 4.34 -18.47
C MET A 13 21.99 5.21 -19.08
N PHE A 14 21.89 5.59 -20.35
CA PHE A 14 22.84 6.51 -21.01
C PHE A 14 22.74 7.94 -20.48
N ALA A 15 21.55 8.43 -20.13
CA ALA A 15 21.38 9.72 -19.47
C ALA A 15 22.01 9.74 -18.07
N LEU A 16 21.97 8.62 -17.33
CA LEU A 16 22.67 8.45 -16.07
C LEU A 16 24.18 8.31 -16.24
N ALA A 17 24.64 7.67 -17.29
CA ALA A 17 26.07 7.50 -17.60
C ALA A 17 26.71 8.77 -18.18
N SER A 18 26.00 9.55 -19.01
CA SER A 18 26.49 10.82 -19.58
C SER A 18 26.60 11.96 -18.55
N LEU A 19 25.91 11.83 -17.42
CA LEU A 19 26.08 12.73 -16.27
C LEU A 19 27.42 12.52 -15.54
N SER A 20 28.16 11.44 -15.83
CA SER A 20 29.42 11.08 -15.13
C SER A 20 30.68 11.76 -15.66
N THR A 21 30.63 12.55 -16.72
CA THR A 21 31.85 13.08 -17.38
C THR A 21 32.09 14.59 -17.25
N ILE A 22 31.30 15.32 -16.47
CA ILE A 22 31.53 16.77 -16.21
C ILE A 22 32.02 16.92 -14.76
N ASN A 23 33.22 17.44 -14.56
CA ASN A 23 33.89 17.80 -13.29
C ASN A 23 33.46 17.06 -12.02
N ALA A 24 34.24 16.05 -11.63
CA ALA A 24 33.90 15.11 -10.54
C ALA A 24 33.69 15.76 -9.14
N GLN A 25 34.25 16.94 -8.89
CA GLN A 25 34.10 17.59 -7.57
C GLN A 25 32.81 18.41 -7.44
N GLU A 26 32.40 19.14 -8.46
CA GLU A 26 31.11 19.86 -8.46
C GLU A 26 29.92 18.94 -8.62
N LYS A 27 30.08 17.86 -9.41
CA LYS A 27 29.04 16.83 -9.58
C LYS A 27 28.75 16.02 -8.33
N LYS A 28 29.75 15.69 -7.53
CA LYS A 28 29.55 14.94 -6.27
C LYS A 28 28.71 15.72 -5.28
N LYS A 29 28.85 17.05 -5.28
CA LYS A 29 28.08 17.97 -4.45
C LYS A 29 26.64 18.14 -4.96
N LEU A 30 26.44 18.27 -6.28
CA LEU A 30 25.10 18.41 -6.90
C LEU A 30 24.24 17.14 -6.77
N ILE A 31 24.82 15.96 -6.96
CA ILE A 31 24.07 14.69 -6.89
C ILE A 31 23.82 14.30 -5.43
N GLY A 32 24.82 14.41 -4.56
CA GLY A 32 24.70 13.99 -3.16
C GLY A 32 23.78 14.86 -2.32
N ASP A 33 23.70 16.17 -2.61
CA ASP A 33 22.91 17.11 -1.82
C ASP A 33 21.44 17.20 -2.28
N TYR A 34 21.15 16.87 -3.53
CA TYR A 34 19.83 17.05 -4.13
C TYR A 34 19.15 15.78 -4.63
N LEU A 35 19.89 14.67 -4.78
CA LEU A 35 19.40 13.44 -5.35
C LEU A 35 19.77 12.24 -4.46
N SER A 36 18.77 11.42 -4.11
CA SER A 36 18.93 10.15 -3.41
C SER A 36 18.43 9.02 -4.28
N ILE A 37 19.26 8.01 -4.47
CA ILE A 37 18.89 6.76 -5.15
C ILE A 37 18.92 5.65 -4.12
N SER A 38 17.86 4.87 -4.06
CA SER A 38 17.72 3.71 -3.18
C SER A 38 16.89 2.65 -3.85
N GLY A 39 16.98 1.42 -3.37
CA GLY A 39 16.20 0.35 -3.93
C GLY A 39 15.98 -0.77 -2.93
N TRP A 40 15.09 -1.68 -3.31
CA TRP A 40 14.84 -2.89 -2.53
C TRP A 40 14.18 -3.96 -3.40
N MET A 41 14.41 -5.20 -3.01
CA MET A 41 13.89 -6.36 -3.68
C MET A 41 13.29 -7.33 -2.67
N ASN A 42 12.16 -7.95 -3.03
CA ASN A 42 11.54 -9.04 -2.30
C ASN A 42 11.55 -10.31 -3.15
N ILE A 43 12.21 -11.33 -2.66
CA ILE A 43 12.12 -12.71 -3.15
C ILE A 43 11.16 -13.42 -2.22
N GLN A 44 10.19 -14.13 -2.76
CA GLN A 44 9.11 -14.74 -1.99
C GLN A 44 8.90 -16.18 -2.41
N TYR A 45 8.63 -17.02 -1.42
CA TYR A 45 8.12 -18.37 -1.58
C TYR A 45 6.71 -18.43 -1.00
N ASP A 46 5.78 -18.98 -1.77
CA ASP A 46 4.39 -19.19 -1.39
C ASP A 46 4.04 -20.67 -1.54
N TYR A 47 3.47 -21.24 -0.48
CA TYR A 47 2.83 -22.53 -0.49
C TYR A 47 1.41 -22.39 0.06
N GLU A 48 0.41 -22.63 -0.77
CA GLU A 48 -1.01 -22.63 -0.38
C GLU A 48 -1.65 -23.96 -0.73
N SER A 49 -2.46 -24.49 0.18
CA SER A 49 -3.23 -25.69 -0.01
C SER A 49 -4.61 -25.52 0.61
N GLN A 50 -5.65 -25.72 -0.19
CA GLN A 50 -7.04 -25.64 0.25
C GLN A 50 -7.90 -26.62 -0.57
N LEU A 51 -8.81 -27.34 0.11
CA LEU A 51 -9.79 -28.22 -0.53
C LEU A 51 -11.03 -27.41 -0.92
N GLN A 52 -11.49 -27.57 -2.16
CA GLN A 52 -12.78 -27.00 -2.59
C GLN A 52 -13.94 -27.89 -2.13
N ASN A 53 -15.07 -27.27 -1.78
CA ASN A 53 -16.33 -27.97 -1.54
C ASN A 53 -16.69 -28.82 -2.78
N ASP A 54 -17.21 -30.00 -2.58
CA ASP A 54 -17.64 -30.95 -3.61
C ASP A 54 -16.56 -31.68 -4.42
N ARG A 55 -15.27 -31.43 -4.21
CA ARG A 55 -14.24 -32.08 -5.05
C ARG A 55 -12.95 -32.35 -4.30
N ALA A 56 -12.34 -33.47 -4.61
CA ALA A 56 -10.96 -33.78 -4.26
C ALA A 56 -9.91 -32.91 -5.01
N THR A 57 -10.28 -31.74 -5.53
CA THR A 57 -9.36 -30.81 -6.16
C THR A 57 -8.73 -29.90 -5.12
N LEU A 58 -7.42 -30.01 -5.00
CA LEU A 58 -6.60 -29.12 -4.18
C LEU A 58 -6.26 -27.89 -5.01
N ASP A 59 -6.67 -26.70 -4.53
CA ASP A 59 -6.01 -25.47 -4.96
C ASP A 59 -4.63 -25.43 -4.33
N GLN A 60 -3.59 -25.67 -5.13
CA GLN A 60 -2.21 -25.68 -4.65
C GLN A 60 -1.40 -24.61 -5.33
N ILE A 61 -0.76 -23.78 -4.52
CA ILE A 61 0.30 -22.88 -4.96
C ILE A 61 1.59 -23.35 -4.31
N ASN A 62 2.62 -23.59 -5.12
CA ASN A 62 3.96 -23.91 -4.66
C ASN A 62 4.94 -23.21 -5.60
N THR A 63 5.38 -22.00 -5.23
CA THR A 63 6.13 -21.16 -6.16
C THR A 63 7.14 -20.23 -5.49
N PHE A 64 8.25 -20.01 -6.17
CA PHE A 64 9.15 -18.90 -5.91
C PHE A 64 8.86 -17.76 -6.89
N ASN A 65 8.90 -16.54 -6.42
CA ASN A 65 8.77 -15.37 -7.28
C ASN A 65 9.60 -14.18 -6.78
N VAL A 66 9.95 -13.28 -7.69
CA VAL A 66 10.43 -11.95 -7.34
C VAL A 66 9.21 -11.04 -7.27
N ARG A 67 8.68 -10.85 -6.07
CA ARG A 67 7.42 -10.12 -5.88
C ARG A 67 7.55 -8.63 -6.16
N ARG A 68 8.70 -8.04 -5.82
CA ARG A 68 9.01 -6.62 -6.06
C ARG A 68 10.50 -6.43 -6.29
N ALA A 69 10.84 -5.57 -7.23
CA ALA A 69 12.21 -5.11 -7.49
C ALA A 69 12.14 -3.62 -7.78
N ARG A 70 12.32 -2.78 -6.75
CA ARG A 70 12.05 -1.35 -6.83
C ARG A 70 13.31 -0.51 -6.80
N LEU A 71 13.35 0.46 -7.71
CA LEU A 71 14.30 1.55 -7.71
C LEU A 71 13.56 2.86 -7.42
N ASP A 72 14.08 3.64 -6.51
CA ASP A 72 13.49 4.87 -5.99
C ASP A 72 14.48 6.02 -6.12
N VAL A 73 14.10 7.02 -6.90
CA VAL A 73 14.86 8.26 -7.11
C VAL A 73 14.07 9.38 -6.48
N LYS A 74 14.68 10.07 -5.51
CA LYS A 74 14.11 11.24 -4.84
C LYS A 74 15.07 12.41 -5.00
N GLY A 75 14.51 13.59 -5.12
CA GLY A 75 15.33 14.80 -5.20
C GLY A 75 14.60 16.05 -4.78
N SER A 76 15.40 17.11 -4.51
CA SER A 76 14.90 18.45 -4.24
C SER A 76 15.34 19.37 -5.36
N ILE A 77 14.38 19.97 -6.08
CA ILE A 77 14.65 20.98 -7.12
C ILE A 77 15.00 22.31 -6.45
N THR A 78 14.28 22.62 -5.36
CA THR A 78 14.54 23.75 -4.47
C THR A 78 14.28 23.28 -3.02
N LYS A 79 14.59 24.14 -2.03
CA LYS A 79 14.25 23.86 -0.62
C LYS A 79 12.75 23.56 -0.37
N ASN A 80 11.88 23.97 -1.29
CA ASN A 80 10.43 23.86 -1.16
C ASN A 80 9.81 22.88 -2.19
N VAL A 81 10.58 22.42 -3.19
CA VAL A 81 10.06 21.56 -4.27
C VAL A 81 10.83 20.26 -4.30
N GLU A 82 10.16 19.17 -4.01
CA GLU A 82 10.68 17.80 -4.00
C GLU A 82 9.98 16.97 -5.07
N PHE A 83 10.68 15.97 -5.59
CA PHE A 83 10.09 14.98 -6.47
C PHE A 83 10.46 13.56 -6.06
N ARG A 84 9.67 12.62 -6.52
CA ARG A 84 9.94 11.19 -6.41
C ARG A 84 9.55 10.48 -7.68
N VAL A 85 10.43 9.56 -8.13
CA VAL A 85 10.14 8.61 -9.19
C VAL A 85 10.52 7.23 -8.69
N GLN A 86 9.57 6.30 -8.66
CA GLN A 86 9.81 4.92 -8.25
C GLN A 86 9.30 3.97 -9.33
N GLY A 87 10.18 3.09 -9.81
CA GLY A 87 9.84 2.00 -10.72
C GLY A 87 9.82 0.65 -9.99
N ASP A 88 8.96 -0.27 -10.44
CA ASP A 88 8.99 -1.69 -10.06
C ASP A 88 9.31 -2.51 -11.30
N PHE A 89 10.34 -3.34 -11.22
CA PHE A 89 10.89 -4.13 -12.32
C PHE A 89 10.60 -5.64 -12.16
N ALA A 90 9.86 -6.02 -11.12
CA ALA A 90 9.36 -7.38 -10.98
C ALA A 90 8.23 -7.61 -12.00
N GLY A 91 8.42 -8.60 -12.88
CA GLY A 91 7.50 -8.85 -13.99
C GLY A 91 7.52 -7.72 -15.04
N THR A 92 6.35 -7.21 -15.44
CA THR A 92 6.29 -6.09 -16.37
C THR A 92 6.69 -4.78 -15.68
N PRO A 93 7.74 -4.09 -16.15
CA PRO A 93 8.17 -2.82 -15.58
C PRO A 93 7.06 -1.77 -15.56
N LYS A 94 6.89 -1.09 -14.44
CA LYS A 94 5.85 -0.08 -14.26
C LYS A 94 6.32 1.07 -13.38
N LEU A 95 5.82 2.27 -13.67
CA LEU A 95 5.95 3.41 -12.77
C LEU A 95 5.04 3.17 -11.55
N VAL A 96 5.61 3.24 -10.36
CA VAL A 96 4.89 3.06 -9.10
C VAL A 96 4.52 4.39 -8.48
N ASP A 97 5.51 5.24 -8.21
CA ASP A 97 5.31 6.62 -7.76
C ASP A 97 5.95 7.56 -8.77
N GLY A 98 5.26 8.65 -9.11
CA GLY A 98 5.78 9.71 -9.96
C GLY A 98 5.09 11.02 -9.58
N PHE A 99 5.69 11.79 -8.66
CA PHE A 99 5.03 12.99 -8.14
C PHE A 99 6.01 14.11 -7.79
N VAL A 100 5.45 15.31 -7.70
CA VAL A 100 6.12 16.52 -7.17
C VAL A 100 5.37 16.97 -5.92
N LYS A 101 6.13 17.40 -4.92
CA LYS A 101 5.63 18.07 -3.70
C LYS A 101 6.08 19.50 -3.68
N VAL A 102 5.16 20.41 -3.36
CA VAL A 102 5.45 21.81 -3.11
C VAL A 102 5.15 22.12 -1.64
N LYS A 103 6.18 22.43 -0.88
CA LYS A 103 6.10 22.78 0.54
C LYS A 103 5.89 24.29 0.66
N LEU A 104 4.72 24.71 1.07
CA LEU A 104 4.36 26.13 1.22
C LEU A 104 4.36 26.55 2.68
N HIS A 105 3.72 25.76 3.54
CA HIS A 105 3.63 26.00 4.97
C HIS A 105 3.48 24.68 5.73
N LYS A 106 3.76 24.65 7.03
CA LYS A 106 3.60 23.45 7.88
C LYS A 106 2.16 22.88 7.79
N SER A 107 1.16 23.75 7.69
CA SER A 107 -0.25 23.40 7.60
C SER A 107 -0.83 23.35 6.19
N PHE A 108 -0.04 23.65 5.15
CA PHE A 108 -0.54 23.63 3.77
C PHE A 108 0.58 23.31 2.77
N ASN A 109 0.47 22.17 2.13
CA ASN A 109 1.41 21.70 1.11
C ASN A 109 0.60 21.08 -0.03
N ILE A 110 1.20 20.95 -1.20
CA ILE A 110 0.57 20.41 -2.39
C ILE A 110 1.40 19.23 -2.89
N GLN A 111 0.75 18.17 -3.33
CA GLN A 111 1.37 17.04 -4.03
C GLN A 111 0.58 16.73 -5.28
N ALA A 112 1.26 16.61 -6.42
CA ALA A 112 0.65 16.31 -7.71
C ALA A 112 1.41 15.18 -8.42
N GLY A 113 0.69 14.29 -9.10
CA GLY A 113 1.23 13.15 -9.83
C GLY A 113 0.61 11.83 -9.43
N GLN A 114 1.35 10.74 -9.57
CA GLN A 114 0.94 9.40 -9.19
C GLN A 114 1.52 9.01 -7.83
N PHE A 115 0.66 8.74 -6.86
CA PHE A 115 1.06 8.37 -5.51
C PHE A 115 -0.06 7.61 -4.78
N LYS A 116 0.23 7.10 -3.57
CA LYS A 116 -0.77 6.40 -2.75
C LYS A 116 -1.86 7.37 -2.31
N ILE A 117 -3.12 7.00 -2.57
CA ILE A 117 -4.29 7.76 -2.12
C ILE A 117 -4.32 7.84 -0.59
N PRO A 118 -4.77 8.94 0.02
CA PRO A 118 -4.85 9.11 1.46
C PRO A 118 -6.08 8.41 2.05
N PHE A 119 -6.17 7.11 1.82
CA PHE A 119 -7.22 6.24 2.35
C PHE A 119 -6.59 5.07 3.09
N THR A 120 -7.08 4.77 4.30
CA THR A 120 -6.50 3.92 5.33
C THR A 120 -5.12 4.44 5.82
N PHE A 121 -4.62 3.94 6.93
CA PHE A 121 -3.25 4.24 7.34
C PHE A 121 -2.28 3.06 7.08
N GLU A 122 -2.79 1.83 6.86
CA GLU A 122 -1.94 0.70 6.46
C GLU A 122 -1.51 0.83 5.00
N ASN A 123 -2.42 1.18 4.09
CA ASN A 123 -2.10 1.30 2.67
C ASN A 123 -0.91 2.24 2.36
N PRO A 124 -0.82 3.45 2.94
CA PRO A 124 0.33 4.34 2.69
C PRO A 124 1.68 3.80 3.16
N GLN A 125 1.71 2.77 4.00
CA GLN A 125 2.97 2.24 4.53
C GLN A 125 3.78 1.47 3.51
N SER A 126 5.08 1.36 3.78
CA SER A 126 5.96 0.52 2.98
C SER A 126 5.68 -0.95 3.29
N PRO A 127 5.62 -1.84 2.29
CA PRO A 127 5.56 -3.29 2.53
C PRO A 127 6.69 -3.83 3.42
N LEU A 128 7.81 -3.13 3.49
CA LEU A 128 8.95 -3.49 4.34
C LEU A 128 8.73 -3.23 5.84
N THR A 129 7.65 -2.56 6.22
CA THR A 129 7.35 -2.21 7.63
C THR A 129 6.14 -2.95 8.18
N LEU A 130 5.34 -3.58 7.32
CA LEU A 130 4.15 -4.33 7.71
C LEU A 130 4.52 -5.62 8.47
N GLU A 131 3.65 -6.05 9.34
CA GLU A 131 3.75 -7.30 10.09
C GLU A 131 3.48 -8.51 9.21
N GLY A 132 2.60 -8.37 8.22
CA GLY A 132 2.26 -9.42 7.24
C GLY A 132 2.93 -9.21 5.89
N ILE A 133 3.20 -10.28 5.18
CA ILE A 133 3.63 -10.26 3.78
C ILE A 133 2.50 -9.72 2.90
N GLU A 134 1.27 -10.11 3.19
CA GLU A 134 0.06 -9.60 2.55
C GLU A 134 -0.64 -8.54 3.42
N TYR A 135 -1.31 -7.61 2.76
CA TYR A 135 -2.22 -6.68 3.43
C TYR A 135 -3.42 -7.43 4.04
N ALA A 136 -4.08 -6.82 5.02
CA ALA A 136 -5.35 -7.31 5.51
C ALA A 136 -6.38 -7.40 4.39
N GLN A 137 -7.33 -8.35 4.50
CA GLN A 137 -8.36 -8.58 3.47
C GLN A 137 -9.13 -7.30 3.16
N VAL A 138 -9.62 -6.63 4.20
CA VAL A 138 -10.40 -5.40 4.06
C VAL A 138 -9.59 -4.29 3.37
N ILE A 139 -8.29 -4.18 3.65
CA ILE A 139 -7.39 -3.25 2.96
C ILE A 139 -7.23 -3.65 1.49
N SER A 140 -7.03 -4.94 1.22
CA SER A 140 -6.88 -5.45 -0.14
C SER A 140 -8.14 -5.27 -0.98
N LYS A 141 -9.32 -5.55 -0.40
CA LYS A 141 -10.61 -5.55 -1.09
C LYS A 141 -11.24 -4.17 -1.24
N LEU A 142 -10.95 -3.25 -0.32
CA LEU A 142 -11.61 -1.93 -0.28
C LEU A 142 -10.65 -0.74 -0.43
N SER A 143 -9.36 -0.95 -0.70
CA SER A 143 -8.40 0.15 -0.90
C SER A 143 -7.56 0.06 -2.18
N GLY A 144 -8.02 -0.72 -3.16
CA GLY A 144 -7.47 -0.72 -4.52
C GLY A 144 -6.39 -1.76 -4.82
N TYR A 145 -6.17 -2.80 -3.99
CA TYR A 145 -5.26 -3.91 -4.33
C TYR A 145 -5.94 -5.01 -5.14
N SER A 146 -7.06 -5.48 -4.66
CA SER A 146 -7.97 -6.42 -5.32
C SER A 146 -9.37 -5.89 -5.12
N ASP A 147 -9.60 -4.63 -5.53
CA ASP A 147 -10.82 -3.90 -5.28
C ASP A 147 -12.03 -4.66 -5.82
N MET A 148 -13.09 -4.71 -5.02
CA MET A 148 -14.32 -5.43 -5.34
C MET A 148 -15.03 -4.86 -6.57
N SER A 149 -14.85 -3.57 -6.88
CA SER A 149 -15.35 -2.96 -8.11
C SER A 149 -14.77 -3.57 -9.39
N GLY A 150 -13.77 -4.45 -9.28
CA GLY A 150 -13.09 -5.04 -10.44
C GLY A 150 -12.25 -4.04 -11.22
N VAL A 151 -12.20 -2.77 -10.81
CA VAL A 151 -11.25 -1.81 -11.36
C VAL A 151 -9.85 -2.36 -11.11
N LYS A 152 -9.17 -2.73 -12.19
CA LYS A 152 -7.84 -3.36 -12.12
C LYS A 152 -6.79 -2.36 -11.62
N THR A 153 -6.91 -2.02 -10.37
CA THR A 153 -5.94 -1.20 -9.67
C THR A 153 -4.80 -2.07 -9.17
N TYR A 154 -3.95 -2.61 -10.05
CA TYR A 154 -2.66 -3.20 -9.68
C TYR A 154 -1.77 -2.21 -8.91
N SER A 155 -2.37 -1.24 -8.29
CA SER A 155 -1.77 0.00 -7.88
C SER A 155 -1.29 -0.01 -6.44
N GLY A 156 -1.65 -1.01 -5.68
CA GLY A 156 -1.40 -0.91 -4.24
C GLY A 156 -1.97 0.39 -3.66
N GLY A 157 -3.26 0.72 -4.01
CA GLY A 157 -3.94 1.93 -3.57
C GLY A 157 -3.33 3.23 -4.10
N ARG A 158 -2.78 3.25 -5.32
CA ARG A 158 -2.23 4.46 -5.97
C ARG A 158 -3.12 4.94 -7.10
N ASP A 159 -3.07 6.25 -7.33
CA ASP A 159 -3.72 6.88 -8.46
C ASP A 159 -3.01 8.18 -8.86
N VAL A 160 -3.38 8.72 -10.00
CA VAL A 160 -2.93 10.04 -10.47
C VAL A 160 -3.88 11.10 -9.96
N GLY A 161 -3.35 12.11 -9.29
CA GLY A 161 -4.18 13.16 -8.70
C GLY A 161 -3.42 14.35 -8.14
N LEU A 162 -4.19 15.18 -7.46
CA LEU A 162 -3.73 16.35 -6.71
C LEU A 162 -4.18 16.23 -5.26
N MET A 163 -3.29 16.49 -4.32
CA MET A 163 -3.57 16.42 -2.89
C MET A 163 -3.01 17.64 -2.16
N ILE A 164 -3.79 18.18 -1.25
CA ILE A 164 -3.32 19.11 -0.21
C ILE A 164 -3.15 18.35 1.10
N TYR A 165 -2.15 18.75 1.88
CA TYR A 165 -1.88 18.12 3.18
C TYR A 165 -1.14 19.08 4.11
N GLY A 166 -1.25 18.82 5.40
CA GLY A 166 -0.56 19.61 6.40
C GLY A 166 -0.77 19.10 7.82
N ASN A 167 -0.15 19.84 8.75
CA ASN A 167 -0.19 19.54 10.16
C ASN A 167 -0.70 20.75 10.93
N PHE A 168 -1.57 20.51 11.91
CA PHE A 168 -2.03 21.53 12.86
C PHE A 168 -1.69 21.09 14.27
N PHE A 169 -1.42 22.07 15.10
CA PHE A 169 -1.06 21.89 16.48
C PHE A 169 0.14 20.93 16.63
N LYS A 170 0.91 21.11 17.64
CA LYS A 170 2.05 20.28 17.93
C LYS A 170 2.32 20.26 19.41
N PHE A 171 2.89 19.19 19.90
CA PHE A 171 3.54 19.15 21.19
C PHE A 171 5.00 18.70 21.01
N GLU A 172 5.82 19.07 21.93
CA GLU A 172 7.22 18.67 21.94
C GLU A 172 7.42 17.48 22.85
N ARG A 173 8.15 16.47 22.38
CA ARG A 173 8.52 15.31 23.17
C ARG A 173 9.92 14.83 22.78
N ASN A 174 10.81 14.70 23.77
CA ASN A 174 12.20 14.27 23.57
C ASN A 174 12.92 15.09 22.48
N GLY A 175 12.70 16.40 22.46
CA GLY A 175 13.29 17.33 21.47
C GLY A 175 12.72 17.22 20.05
N LYS A 176 11.61 16.49 19.86
CA LYS A 176 10.93 16.36 18.57
C LYS A 176 9.54 16.99 18.61
N GLU A 177 9.25 17.82 17.61
CA GLU A 177 7.89 18.31 17.36
C GLU A 177 7.02 17.18 16.79
N ILE A 178 5.94 16.84 17.47
CA ILE A 178 4.96 15.84 17.04
C ILE A 178 3.67 16.58 16.69
N PRO A 179 3.16 16.47 15.46
CA PRO A 179 1.88 17.06 15.11
C PRO A 179 0.74 16.32 15.85
N ILE A 180 -0.19 17.09 16.41
CA ILE A 180 -1.40 16.54 17.03
C ILE A 180 -2.38 16.12 15.96
N LEU A 181 -2.55 16.94 14.91
CA LEU A 181 -3.48 16.71 13.82
C LEU A 181 -2.72 16.76 12.48
N THR A 182 -2.84 15.70 11.70
CA THR A 182 -2.41 15.65 10.30
C THR A 182 -3.62 15.44 9.41
N TYR A 183 -3.74 16.21 8.33
CA TYR A 183 -4.81 16.02 7.34
C TYR A 183 -4.23 15.83 5.95
N LYS A 184 -4.96 15.11 5.12
CA LYS A 184 -4.72 14.94 3.68
C LYS A 184 -6.08 14.96 2.98
N LEU A 185 -6.18 15.69 1.87
CA LEU A 185 -7.38 15.73 1.03
C LEU A 185 -6.96 15.82 -0.42
N GLY A 186 -7.47 14.95 -1.26
CA GLY A 186 -7.09 14.91 -2.66
C GLY A 186 -8.21 14.53 -3.60
N VAL A 187 -7.99 14.87 -4.86
CA VAL A 187 -8.82 14.49 -6.00
C VAL A 187 -7.99 13.63 -6.95
N PHE A 188 -8.59 12.56 -7.47
CA PHE A 188 -7.91 11.50 -8.21
C PHE A 188 -8.70 11.10 -9.44
N ASN A 189 -8.04 10.45 -10.41
CA ASN A 189 -8.72 9.94 -11.60
C ASN A 189 -9.69 8.79 -11.30
N GLY A 190 -9.45 7.99 -10.26
CA GLY A 190 -10.31 6.85 -9.91
C GLY A 190 -10.00 5.57 -10.69
N ASN A 191 -9.06 5.58 -11.62
CA ASN A 191 -8.78 4.45 -12.50
C ASN A 191 -7.44 3.75 -12.19
N GLY A 192 -6.83 4.11 -11.07
CA GLY A 192 -5.60 3.53 -10.57
C GLY A 192 -4.34 3.92 -11.34
N MET A 193 -3.28 3.22 -11.00
CA MET A 193 -1.91 3.51 -11.43
C MET A 193 -1.71 3.32 -12.94
N ASN A 194 -1.03 4.29 -13.58
CA ASN A 194 -0.67 4.26 -15.01
C ASN A 194 -1.84 4.22 -15.97
N ASN A 195 -3.05 4.51 -15.51
CA ASN A 195 -4.24 4.57 -16.35
C ASN A 195 -4.71 6.01 -16.51
N LYS A 196 -5.27 6.29 -17.69
CA LYS A 196 -6.06 7.49 -17.92
C LYS A 196 -7.42 7.31 -17.27
N ASP A 197 -8.07 8.41 -16.97
CA ASP A 197 -9.44 8.39 -16.51
C ASP A 197 -10.39 7.74 -17.52
N ALA A 198 -11.32 6.95 -17.06
CA ALA A 198 -12.30 6.23 -17.87
C ALA A 198 -13.70 6.86 -17.81
N ASN A 199 -13.90 7.87 -16.96
CA ASN A 199 -15.16 8.60 -16.80
C ASN A 199 -14.90 10.11 -16.65
N LEU A 200 -15.94 10.92 -16.45
CA LEU A 200 -15.82 12.37 -16.29
C LEU A 200 -15.69 12.82 -14.83
N LEU A 201 -16.04 11.96 -13.90
CA LEU A 201 -16.03 12.26 -12.48
C LEU A 201 -14.66 12.00 -11.87
N LYS A 202 -14.34 12.72 -10.82
CA LYS A 202 -13.10 12.52 -10.05
C LYS A 202 -13.42 11.88 -8.71
N ASP A 203 -12.54 10.97 -8.31
CA ASP A 203 -12.61 10.40 -6.98
C ASP A 203 -12.04 11.39 -5.95
N ILE A 204 -12.63 11.39 -4.76
CA ILE A 204 -12.19 12.21 -3.64
C ILE A 204 -11.73 11.27 -2.53
N ALA A 205 -10.55 11.54 -1.97
CA ALA A 205 -10.06 10.80 -0.81
C ALA A 205 -9.45 11.75 0.21
N GLY A 206 -9.69 11.49 1.48
CA GLY A 206 -9.14 12.29 2.55
C GLY A 206 -8.92 11.48 3.83
N SER A 207 -7.96 11.90 4.64
CA SER A 207 -7.65 11.31 5.93
C SER A 207 -7.33 12.36 6.98
N ILE A 208 -7.67 12.02 8.20
CA ILE A 208 -7.30 12.75 9.41
C ILE A 208 -6.60 11.76 10.34
N GLU A 209 -5.41 12.12 10.83
CA GLU A 209 -4.64 11.38 11.82
C GLU A 209 -4.47 12.27 13.06
N VAL A 210 -4.77 11.72 14.24
CA VAL A 210 -4.67 12.43 15.53
C VAL A 210 -3.72 11.69 16.47
N CYS A 211 -2.73 12.41 16.98
CA CYS A 211 -1.84 11.95 18.04
C CYS A 211 -2.26 12.62 19.36
N PRO A 212 -3.01 11.94 20.24
CA PRO A 212 -3.67 12.57 21.40
C PRO A 212 -2.73 12.83 22.60
N GLY A 213 -1.41 12.89 22.37
CA GLY A 213 -0.42 13.11 23.43
C GLY A 213 0.05 11.85 24.16
N VAL A 214 -0.62 10.72 23.97
CA VAL A 214 -0.14 9.42 24.44
C VAL A 214 0.96 8.90 23.54
N GLU A 215 2.08 8.50 24.15
CA GLU A 215 3.24 8.04 23.39
C GLU A 215 2.92 6.83 22.53
N GLY A 216 3.23 6.95 21.24
CA GLY A 216 3.02 5.86 20.29
C GLY A 216 1.59 5.69 19.82
N LEU A 217 0.60 6.37 20.42
CA LEU A 217 -0.80 6.28 20.01
C LEU A 217 -1.10 7.25 18.86
N MET A 218 -1.69 6.73 17.81
CA MET A 218 -2.29 7.47 16.69
C MET A 218 -3.67 6.90 16.41
N LEU A 219 -4.66 7.77 16.27
CA LEU A 219 -5.99 7.45 15.78
C LEU A 219 -6.15 8.04 14.38
N ALA A 220 -6.90 7.37 13.52
CA ALA A 220 -7.13 7.82 12.15
C ALA A 220 -8.55 7.55 11.69
N ALA A 221 -9.05 8.45 10.85
CA ALA A 221 -10.25 8.25 10.06
C ALA A 221 -9.96 8.68 8.61
N SER A 222 -10.53 7.97 7.64
CA SER A 222 -10.42 8.38 6.25
C SER A 222 -11.66 8.01 5.44
N TYR A 223 -11.91 8.80 4.40
CA TYR A 223 -13.00 8.62 3.46
C TYR A 223 -12.45 8.52 2.04
N TYR A 224 -13.09 7.69 1.24
CA TYR A 224 -12.90 7.59 -0.20
C TYR A 224 -14.27 7.50 -0.86
N GLY A 225 -14.57 8.44 -1.75
CA GLY A 225 -15.75 8.44 -2.61
C GLY A 225 -15.34 8.52 -4.06
N GLY A 226 -15.84 7.63 -4.88
CA GLY A 226 -15.47 7.57 -6.27
C GLY A 226 -16.45 6.88 -7.18
N ASN A 227 -16.17 6.97 -8.48
CA ASN A 227 -16.98 6.41 -9.53
C ASN A 227 -16.15 5.57 -10.50
N TYR A 228 -16.76 4.57 -11.10
CA TYR A 228 -16.09 3.71 -12.06
C TYR A 228 -17.03 3.22 -13.17
N ASN A 229 -16.43 2.76 -14.28
CA ASN A 229 -17.20 2.22 -15.38
C ASN A 229 -17.61 0.77 -15.10
N LEU A 230 -18.89 0.57 -14.83
CA LEU A 230 -19.52 -0.74 -14.64
C LEU A 230 -20.13 -1.21 -15.97
N ALA A 231 -19.27 -1.70 -16.86
CA ALA A 231 -19.66 -2.09 -18.21
C ALA A 231 -20.74 -3.19 -18.23
N ALA A 232 -20.75 -4.10 -17.28
CA ALA A 232 -21.72 -5.20 -17.17
C ALA A 232 -23.16 -4.74 -16.93
N ALA A 233 -23.35 -3.51 -16.39
CA ALA A 233 -24.67 -2.86 -16.24
C ALA A 233 -24.81 -1.63 -17.16
N ASN A 234 -23.91 -1.45 -18.13
CA ASN A 234 -23.89 -0.31 -19.04
C ASN A 234 -23.91 1.06 -18.30
N LYS A 235 -23.30 1.11 -17.10
CA LYS A 235 -23.26 2.29 -16.24
C LYS A 235 -21.84 2.86 -16.17
N LYS A 236 -21.64 4.12 -16.58
CA LYS A 236 -20.31 4.76 -16.64
C LYS A 236 -19.82 5.37 -15.34
N ASP A 237 -20.70 5.54 -14.37
CA ASP A 237 -20.50 6.28 -13.12
C ASP A 237 -21.06 5.51 -11.91
N ALA A 238 -20.84 4.20 -11.88
CA ALA A 238 -21.16 3.36 -10.74
C ALA A 238 -20.39 3.81 -9.48
N ASN A 239 -21.08 3.91 -8.36
CA ASN A 239 -20.52 4.42 -7.11
C ASN A 239 -19.65 3.39 -6.38
N ARG A 240 -18.63 3.90 -5.68
CA ARG A 240 -17.86 3.17 -4.69
C ARG A 240 -17.44 4.11 -3.56
N ASP A 241 -18.10 3.96 -2.43
CA ASP A 241 -17.88 4.78 -1.25
C ASP A 241 -17.29 3.95 -0.12
N ARG A 242 -16.35 4.52 0.63
CA ARG A 242 -15.66 3.82 1.71
C ARG A 242 -15.35 4.77 2.86
N LEU A 243 -15.50 4.26 4.06
CA LEU A 243 -15.16 4.96 5.30
C LEU A 243 -14.31 4.03 6.17
N THR A 244 -13.26 4.54 6.77
CA THR A 244 -12.42 3.78 7.70
C THR A 244 -12.17 4.54 8.98
N PHE A 245 -12.09 3.76 10.06
CA PHE A 245 -11.64 4.18 11.37
C PHE A 245 -10.57 3.22 11.85
N GLY A 246 -9.54 3.73 12.50
CA GLY A 246 -8.51 2.87 13.03
C GLY A 246 -7.54 3.58 13.95
N GLY A 247 -6.57 2.83 14.41
CA GLY A 247 -5.52 3.35 15.24
C GLY A 247 -4.32 2.41 15.30
N LYS A 248 -3.21 2.98 15.72
CA LYS A 248 -2.00 2.22 16.01
C LYS A 248 -1.40 2.68 17.33
N TYR A 249 -0.78 1.73 18.00
CA TYR A 249 0.08 1.98 19.14
C TYR A 249 1.47 1.41 18.85
N GLU A 250 2.50 2.23 18.98
CA GLU A 250 3.88 1.83 18.71
C GLU A 250 4.83 2.53 19.70
N ASN A 251 5.42 1.77 20.61
CA ASN A 251 6.32 2.29 21.65
C ASN A 251 7.78 1.84 21.50
N GLY A 252 8.19 1.47 20.29
CA GLY A 252 9.53 0.97 19.98
C GLY A 252 9.72 -0.55 20.20
N ARG A 253 8.90 -1.18 21.04
CA ARG A 253 8.85 -2.65 21.23
C ARG A 253 7.54 -3.24 20.76
N LEU A 254 6.42 -2.79 21.32
CA LEU A 254 5.09 -3.25 20.97
C LEU A 254 4.56 -2.43 19.80
N THR A 255 4.05 -3.10 18.78
CA THR A 255 3.26 -2.53 17.69
C THR A 255 1.89 -3.20 17.71
N VAL A 256 0.83 -2.41 17.79
CA VAL A 256 -0.56 -2.87 17.61
C VAL A 256 -1.22 -1.96 16.60
N ARG A 257 -1.94 -2.53 15.64
CA ARG A 257 -2.70 -1.80 14.61
C ARG A 257 -4.06 -2.43 14.42
N SER A 258 -5.05 -1.59 14.14
CA SER A 258 -6.38 -2.03 13.76
C SER A 258 -7.04 -0.98 12.89
N GLU A 259 -7.71 -1.42 11.82
CA GLU A 259 -8.61 -0.58 11.02
C GLU A 259 -9.91 -1.35 10.77
N TYR A 260 -11.03 -0.65 10.84
CA TYR A 260 -12.35 -1.10 10.41
C TYR A 260 -12.76 -0.28 9.20
N ILE A 261 -13.18 -0.93 8.13
CA ILE A 261 -13.62 -0.29 6.90
C ILE A 261 -15.04 -0.73 6.57
N ILE A 262 -15.88 0.24 6.23
CA ILE A 262 -17.19 0.05 5.65
C ILE A 262 -17.13 0.49 4.20
N GLY A 263 -17.67 -0.29 3.28
CA GLY A 263 -17.71 0.01 1.86
C GLY A 263 -19.07 -0.25 1.24
N GLN A 264 -19.49 0.65 0.35
CA GLN A 264 -20.58 0.44 -0.55
C GLN A 264 -20.03 0.47 -1.98
N THR A 265 -20.40 -0.52 -2.79
CA THR A 265 -19.94 -0.65 -4.17
C THR A 265 -21.13 -1.02 -5.05
N GLU A 266 -21.41 -0.24 -6.07
CA GLU A 266 -22.37 -0.67 -7.09
C GLU A 266 -21.77 -1.79 -7.93
N MET A 267 -22.43 -2.93 -7.99
CA MET A 267 -22.03 -4.12 -8.73
C MET A 267 -23.08 -4.43 -9.81
N ALA A 268 -22.77 -5.33 -10.74
CA ALA A 268 -23.72 -5.79 -11.74
C ALA A 268 -24.10 -7.25 -11.50
N LYS A 269 -25.40 -7.53 -11.57
CA LYS A 269 -25.94 -8.89 -11.60
C LYS A 269 -27.01 -8.93 -12.70
N GLU A 270 -26.87 -9.87 -13.64
CA GLU A 270 -27.78 -10.07 -14.77
C GLU A 270 -28.05 -8.81 -15.61
N GLY A 271 -27.04 -7.93 -15.72
CA GLY A 271 -27.12 -6.68 -16.48
C GLY A 271 -27.65 -5.48 -15.70
N GLU A 272 -28.11 -5.66 -14.47
CA GLU A 272 -28.62 -4.60 -13.61
C GLU A 272 -27.61 -4.20 -12.53
N ALA A 273 -27.57 -2.93 -12.18
CA ALA A 273 -26.73 -2.41 -11.10
C ALA A 273 -27.42 -2.60 -9.75
N TYR A 274 -26.68 -3.06 -8.74
CA TYR A 274 -27.14 -3.17 -7.37
C TYR A 274 -26.04 -2.69 -6.41
N ASN A 275 -26.42 -2.27 -5.21
CA ASN A 275 -25.48 -1.88 -4.17
C ASN A 275 -25.05 -3.09 -3.36
N LEU A 276 -23.76 -3.32 -3.28
CA LEU A 276 -23.13 -4.30 -2.41
C LEU A 276 -22.51 -3.57 -1.21
N GLU A 277 -22.94 -3.92 -0.02
CA GLU A 277 -22.41 -3.40 1.23
C GLU A 277 -21.42 -4.39 1.84
N SER A 278 -20.21 -3.93 2.09
CA SER A 278 -19.10 -4.75 2.58
C SER A 278 -18.46 -4.10 3.78
N ASP A 279 -17.97 -4.89 4.71
CA ASP A 279 -17.13 -4.37 5.78
C ASP A 279 -16.09 -5.39 6.25
N GLY A 280 -15.21 -4.93 7.12
CA GLY A 280 -14.24 -5.82 7.73
C GLY A 280 -13.27 -5.04 8.61
N PHE A 281 -12.51 -5.79 9.36
CA PHE A 281 -11.46 -5.23 10.21
C PHE A 281 -10.30 -6.20 10.36
N TYR A 282 -9.18 -5.66 10.77
CA TYR A 282 -8.06 -6.47 11.23
C TYR A 282 -7.50 -5.91 12.54
N VAL A 283 -6.90 -6.80 13.30
CA VAL A 283 -6.04 -6.46 14.44
C VAL A 283 -4.71 -7.16 14.22
N SER A 284 -3.64 -6.40 14.17
CA SER A 284 -2.27 -6.89 14.01
C SER A 284 -1.43 -6.47 15.20
N ALA A 285 -0.63 -7.39 15.72
CA ALA A 285 0.28 -7.13 16.83
C ALA A 285 1.65 -7.74 16.57
N GLY A 286 2.69 -7.09 17.10
CA GLY A 286 4.04 -7.60 17.06
C GLY A 286 4.89 -7.02 18.18
N TYR A 287 5.85 -7.81 18.66
CA TYR A 287 6.72 -7.38 19.76
C TYR A 287 8.20 -7.57 19.38
N TRP A 288 8.98 -6.48 19.45
CA TRP A 288 10.38 -6.46 19.10
C TRP A 288 11.30 -6.93 20.21
N PHE A 289 12.10 -7.92 19.92
CA PHE A 289 13.26 -8.34 20.70
C PHE A 289 14.53 -7.88 19.97
N ASN A 290 15.39 -7.19 20.69
CA ASN A 290 16.73 -6.81 20.19
C ASN A 290 17.75 -7.79 20.78
N ILE A 291 18.42 -8.55 19.93
CA ILE A 291 19.43 -9.54 20.30
C ILE A 291 20.74 -9.14 19.63
N LYS A 292 21.62 -8.48 20.37
CA LYS A 292 22.82 -7.82 19.84
C LYS A 292 22.44 -6.84 18.72
N GLU A 293 22.93 -7.04 17.51
CA GLU A 293 22.65 -6.21 16.34
C GLU A 293 21.39 -6.65 15.57
N GLN A 294 20.81 -7.78 15.94
CA GLN A 294 19.64 -8.35 15.28
C GLN A 294 18.36 -7.92 15.94
N ARG A 295 17.29 -7.87 15.16
CA ARG A 295 15.94 -7.61 15.65
C ARG A 295 15.01 -8.71 15.21
N ILE A 296 14.23 -9.25 16.14
CA ILE A 296 13.24 -10.29 15.88
C ILE A 296 11.89 -9.81 16.40
N ARG A 297 10.85 -9.99 15.60
CA ARG A 297 9.47 -9.64 15.97
C ARG A 297 8.54 -10.80 15.66
N PRO A 298 8.11 -11.61 16.63
CA PRO A 298 6.90 -12.41 16.47
C PRO A 298 5.72 -11.48 16.19
N VAL A 299 4.86 -11.90 15.27
CA VAL A 299 3.72 -11.15 14.79
C VAL A 299 2.49 -12.04 14.74
N ALA A 300 1.32 -11.44 14.96
CA ALA A 300 0.03 -12.10 14.79
C ALA A 300 -0.98 -11.12 14.20
N ARG A 301 -1.93 -11.63 13.41
CA ARG A 301 -3.05 -10.85 12.87
C ARG A 301 -4.31 -11.69 12.84
N TYR A 302 -5.39 -11.12 13.36
CA TYR A 302 -6.76 -11.52 13.10
C TYR A 302 -7.32 -10.62 12.02
N ASP A 303 -8.01 -11.18 11.02
CA ASP A 303 -8.42 -10.47 9.81
C ASP A 303 -9.77 -11.01 9.36
N PHE A 304 -10.81 -10.19 9.45
CA PHE A 304 -12.19 -10.54 9.17
C PHE A 304 -12.75 -9.63 8.07
N PHE A 305 -13.44 -10.24 7.11
CA PHE A 305 -14.06 -9.53 6.00
C PHE A 305 -15.43 -10.14 5.65
N ARG A 306 -16.45 -9.29 5.56
CA ARG A 306 -17.76 -9.60 5.00
C ARG A 306 -17.84 -9.00 3.61
N GLN A 307 -17.93 -9.87 2.63
CA GLN A 307 -18.07 -9.44 1.23
C GLN A 307 -19.44 -8.80 1.00
N ASP A 308 -20.48 -9.37 1.63
CA ASP A 308 -21.83 -8.82 1.71
C ASP A 308 -22.29 -8.91 3.16
N ILE A 309 -22.66 -7.78 3.76
CA ILE A 309 -23.11 -7.76 5.16
C ILE A 309 -24.44 -8.48 5.37
N HIS A 310 -25.19 -8.71 4.29
CA HIS A 310 -26.49 -9.40 4.29
C HIS A 310 -26.38 -10.90 4.01
N ASP A 311 -25.18 -11.38 3.59
CA ASP A 311 -24.91 -12.78 3.30
C ASP A 311 -23.72 -13.30 4.11
N HIS A 312 -24.03 -14.00 5.21
CA HIS A 312 -23.02 -14.55 6.10
C HIS A 312 -22.19 -15.69 5.48
N GLU A 313 -22.70 -16.34 4.44
CA GLU A 313 -21.97 -17.39 3.74
C GLU A 313 -20.77 -16.84 2.95
N LEU A 314 -20.75 -15.51 2.69
CA LEU A 314 -19.64 -14.82 2.01
C LEU A 314 -18.60 -14.23 2.98
N ASN A 315 -18.68 -14.55 4.26
CA ASN A 315 -17.70 -14.11 5.25
C ASN A 315 -16.37 -14.85 5.10
N SER A 316 -15.29 -14.18 5.37
CA SER A 316 -13.96 -14.81 5.42
C SER A 316 -13.16 -14.34 6.64
N THR A 317 -12.45 -15.28 7.25
CA THR A 317 -11.63 -15.02 8.44
C THR A 317 -10.24 -15.59 8.25
N TYR A 318 -9.21 -14.75 8.46
CA TYR A 318 -7.82 -15.20 8.39
C TYR A 318 -7.12 -15.02 9.73
N TYR A 319 -6.38 -16.03 10.13
CA TYR A 319 -5.54 -16.04 11.33
C TYR A 319 -4.09 -16.16 10.88
N MET A 320 -3.29 -15.13 11.06
CA MET A 320 -1.89 -15.11 10.66
C MET A 320 -1.00 -15.04 11.88
N VAL A 321 0.03 -15.88 11.90
CA VAL A 321 1.16 -15.79 12.82
C VAL A 321 2.45 -15.77 12.01
N GLY A 322 3.51 -15.20 12.57
CA GLY A 322 4.76 -15.15 11.84
C GLY A 322 5.93 -14.61 12.65
N VAL A 323 7.07 -14.56 12.00
CA VAL A 323 8.32 -14.02 12.57
C VAL A 323 8.96 -13.10 11.55
N ASP A 324 9.22 -11.87 11.96
CA ASP A 324 9.93 -10.83 11.22
C ASP A 324 11.34 -10.70 11.80
N TRP A 325 12.33 -11.21 11.08
CA TRP A 325 13.72 -11.23 11.51
C TRP A 325 14.59 -10.30 10.64
N TRP A 326 15.33 -9.43 11.30
CA TRP A 326 16.31 -8.54 10.71
C TRP A 326 17.71 -8.91 11.22
N PRO A 327 18.41 -9.87 10.55
CA PRO A 327 19.79 -10.20 10.90
C PRO A 327 20.74 -9.03 10.68
N TYR A 328 20.45 -8.19 9.68
CA TYR A 328 21.18 -6.98 9.37
C TYR A 328 20.21 -5.83 9.07
N LYS A 329 20.67 -4.58 9.19
CA LYS A 329 19.88 -3.37 8.93
C LYS A 329 19.19 -3.36 7.55
N ASN A 330 19.80 -3.99 6.56
CA ASN A 330 19.38 -3.99 5.16
C ASN A 330 18.84 -5.34 4.67
N LEU A 331 18.76 -6.34 5.54
CA LEU A 331 18.29 -7.68 5.22
C LEU A 331 17.16 -8.06 6.18
N ARG A 332 16.03 -8.47 5.63
CA ARG A 332 14.85 -8.92 6.38
C ARG A 332 14.39 -10.28 5.87
N LEU A 333 14.12 -11.20 6.78
CA LEU A 333 13.38 -12.43 6.53
C LEU A 333 12.05 -12.36 7.28
N LEU A 334 10.94 -12.41 6.56
CA LEU A 334 9.61 -12.50 7.13
C LEU A 334 8.98 -13.83 6.74
N VAL A 335 8.57 -14.60 7.73
CA VAL A 335 7.87 -15.87 7.54
C VAL A 335 6.49 -15.74 8.16
N ASN A 336 5.45 -16.03 7.39
CA ASN A 336 4.07 -16.05 7.86
C ASN A 336 3.42 -17.41 7.60
N TYR A 337 2.59 -17.82 8.53
CA TYR A 337 1.61 -18.88 8.36
C TYR A 337 0.22 -18.29 8.55
N THR A 338 -0.66 -18.52 7.59
CA THR A 338 -2.02 -18.00 7.61
C THR A 338 -3.02 -19.15 7.41
N MET A 339 -3.90 -19.32 8.37
CA MET A 339 -5.11 -20.15 8.21
C MET A 339 -6.19 -19.26 7.59
N LYS A 340 -6.83 -19.76 6.53
CA LYS A 340 -7.83 -19.02 5.76
C LYS A 340 -9.16 -19.76 5.80
N ASP A 341 -10.12 -19.19 6.50
CA ASP A 341 -11.52 -19.58 6.39
C ASP A 341 -12.16 -18.74 5.30
N LYS A 342 -12.59 -19.40 4.24
CA LYS A 342 -13.13 -18.74 3.03
C LYS A 342 -14.46 -19.36 2.62
N PRO A 343 -15.38 -18.57 2.03
CA PRO A 343 -16.59 -19.08 1.40
C PRO A 343 -16.28 -20.13 0.33
N GLY A 344 -17.10 -21.17 0.25
CA GLY A 344 -16.99 -22.19 -0.79
C GLY A 344 -15.89 -23.25 -0.58
N PHE A 345 -15.34 -23.35 0.63
CA PHE A 345 -14.33 -24.36 0.99
C PHE A 345 -14.71 -25.09 2.27
N ASP A 346 -14.57 -26.43 2.26
CA ASP A 346 -14.94 -27.31 3.41
C ASP A 346 -13.97 -27.19 4.58
N ASN A 347 -12.71 -26.82 4.30
CA ASN A 347 -11.64 -26.78 5.29
C ASN A 347 -10.91 -25.44 5.26
N MET A 348 -10.33 -25.08 6.39
CA MET A 348 -9.41 -23.96 6.44
C MET A 348 -8.22 -24.16 5.51
N GLY A 349 -8.01 -23.23 4.61
CA GLY A 349 -6.82 -23.18 3.77
C GLY A 349 -5.57 -22.85 4.58
N ASN A 350 -4.44 -23.38 4.15
CA ASN A 350 -3.15 -23.17 4.77
C ASN A 350 -2.22 -22.44 3.81
N LEU A 351 -1.80 -21.25 4.18
CA LEU A 351 -0.82 -20.48 3.41
C LEU A 351 0.46 -20.28 4.21
N TRP A 352 1.55 -20.85 3.70
CA TRP A 352 2.91 -20.59 4.18
C TRP A 352 3.60 -19.63 3.24
N GLN A 353 4.20 -18.59 3.80
CA GLN A 353 4.93 -17.59 3.02
C GLN A 353 6.27 -17.31 3.69
N ALA A 354 7.33 -17.23 2.88
CA ALA A 354 8.62 -16.74 3.30
C ALA A 354 9.10 -15.66 2.33
N GLN A 355 9.47 -14.50 2.85
CA GLN A 355 9.91 -13.37 2.04
C GLN A 355 11.27 -12.86 2.53
N LEU A 356 12.27 -12.94 1.65
CA LEU A 356 13.56 -12.30 1.83
C LEU A 356 13.53 -10.90 1.19
N SER A 357 13.82 -9.88 1.98
CA SER A 357 13.89 -8.49 1.51
C SER A 357 15.30 -7.94 1.69
N VAL A 358 15.84 -7.38 0.61
CA VAL A 358 17.14 -6.70 0.60
C VAL A 358 16.92 -5.25 0.19
N LYS A 359 17.55 -4.30 0.90
CA LYS A 359 17.49 -2.86 0.57
C LYS A 359 18.88 -2.25 0.53
N PHE A 360 19.06 -1.25 -0.33
CA PHE A 360 20.31 -0.49 -0.51
C PHE A 360 20.04 1.00 -0.71
#